data_6049c5a18b1a89b9cecdeb859a4eb9b3
#
_entry.id   6049c5a18b1a89b9cecdeb859a4eb9b3
#
_cell.length_a   1.000
_cell.length_b   1.000
_cell.length_c   1.000
_cell.angle_alpha   90.00
_cell.angle_beta   90.00
_cell.angle_gamma   90.00
#
_symmetry.space_group_name_H-M   'P 1'
#
loop_
_entity.id
_entity.type
_entity.pdbx_description
1 polymer ?
#
loop_
_entity_poly.entity_id
_entity_poly.type
_entity_poly.pdbx_seq_one_letter_code
_entity_poly.pdbx_strand_id
1 'polypeptide(L)'
;MLRRIVICLITAAAAIAIAGSADARRRQIDATPFSHAPCSVLSHHPCTPTFCSVFNRGPCIPEIDYPYGENLQLTIDTVPPHDDAAKYVKPDHDLDTIGDLFAALRSCWTPPPADTARAGMQMSVRFSFKRSGEMMGPPRMTFATEGASADLRATYLKAINASLDACMPLKFTGGLGGSLAGRPIAIRYVDNRELGKAAEKP
;
A
#
# COMPACT_ATOMS: atom_id res chain seq x y z
N MET A 1 -42.91 44.25 -37.41
CA MET A 1 -41.64 43.49 -37.33
C MET A 1 -40.75 43.94 -36.17
N LEU A 2 -40.53 45.21 -35.95
CA LEU A 2 -39.65 45.74 -34.88
C LEU A 2 -39.99 45.23 -33.46
N ARG A 3 -41.30 45.18 -33.13
CA ARG A 3 -41.76 44.72 -31.80
C ARG A 3 -41.41 43.25 -31.49
N ARG A 4 -41.37 42.37 -32.50
CA ARG A 4 -40.96 40.96 -32.33
C ARG A 4 -39.47 40.79 -32.13
N ILE A 5 -38.69 41.63 -32.78
CA ILE A 5 -37.21 41.66 -32.64
C ILE A 5 -36.80 42.11 -31.22
N VAL A 6 -37.49 43.13 -30.69
CA VAL A 6 -37.21 43.64 -29.34
C VAL A 6 -37.54 42.58 -28.27
N ILE A 7 -38.64 41.84 -28.41
CA ILE A 7 -39.02 40.77 -27.48
C ILE A 7 -38.00 39.64 -27.54
N CYS A 8 -37.52 39.23 -28.72
CA CYS A 8 -36.48 38.20 -28.82
C CYS A 8 -35.14 38.62 -28.21
N LEU A 9 -34.76 39.91 -28.33
CA LEU A 9 -33.52 40.42 -27.71
C LEU A 9 -33.61 40.46 -26.18
N ILE A 10 -34.76 40.82 -25.62
CA ILE A 10 -34.98 40.85 -24.18
C ILE A 10 -34.95 39.43 -23.58
N THR A 11 -35.57 38.45 -24.26
CA THR A 11 -35.55 37.05 -23.81
C THR A 11 -34.17 36.43 -23.91
N ALA A 12 -33.37 36.75 -24.92
CA ALA A 12 -31.99 36.29 -25.05
C ALA A 12 -31.10 36.88 -23.98
N ALA A 13 -31.24 38.17 -23.63
CA ALA A 13 -30.47 38.81 -22.56
C ALA A 13 -30.81 38.24 -21.18
N ALA A 14 -32.09 37.90 -20.91
CA ALA A 14 -32.50 37.27 -19.66
C ALA A 14 -31.97 35.83 -19.56
N ALA A 15 -31.85 35.08 -20.64
CA ALA A 15 -31.28 33.73 -20.64
C ALA A 15 -29.76 33.72 -20.34
N ILE A 16 -29.07 34.74 -20.85
CA ILE A 16 -27.62 34.90 -20.58
C ILE A 16 -27.35 35.28 -19.11
N ALA A 17 -28.22 36.09 -18.50
CA ALA A 17 -28.07 36.47 -17.09
C ALA A 17 -28.34 35.30 -16.14
N ILE A 18 -29.15 34.30 -16.51
CA ILE A 18 -29.40 33.10 -15.69
C ILE A 18 -28.28 32.07 -15.86
N ALA A 19 -27.58 32.03 -17.01
CA ALA A 19 -26.48 31.14 -17.25
C ALA A 19 -25.18 31.54 -16.47
N GLY A 20 -25.07 32.81 -16.09
CA GLY A 20 -23.90 33.33 -15.38
C GLY A 20 -23.85 33.04 -13.87
N SER A 21 -24.92 32.49 -13.26
CA SER A 21 -24.99 32.23 -11.80
C SER A 21 -24.92 30.75 -11.42
N ALA A 22 -24.76 29.85 -12.38
CA ALA A 22 -24.40 28.47 -12.13
C ALA A 22 -22.88 28.30 -11.99
N ASP A 23 -22.23 29.20 -11.25
CA ASP A 23 -21.00 28.86 -10.58
C ASP A 23 -21.39 27.83 -9.53
N ALA A 24 -21.48 26.58 -9.98
CA ALA A 24 -21.38 25.46 -9.09
C ALA A 24 -20.03 25.66 -8.37
N ARG A 25 -20.06 26.34 -7.21
CA ARG A 25 -18.97 26.24 -6.25
C ARG A 25 -18.69 24.74 -6.20
N ARG A 26 -17.65 24.32 -6.92
CA ARG A 26 -16.94 23.10 -6.56
C ARG A 26 -16.70 23.31 -5.08
N ARG A 27 -17.55 22.71 -4.25
CA ARG A 27 -17.17 22.45 -2.88
C ARG A 27 -15.93 21.61 -3.05
N GLN A 28 -14.81 22.28 -2.98
CA GLN A 28 -13.55 21.63 -2.71
C GLN A 28 -13.87 20.88 -1.44
N ILE A 29 -14.14 19.58 -1.58
CA ILE A 29 -14.25 18.70 -0.43
C ILE A 29 -12.82 18.71 0.08
N ASP A 30 -12.56 19.59 1.05
CA ASP A 30 -11.33 19.57 1.79
C ASP A 30 -11.20 18.16 2.32
N ALA A 31 -10.17 17.46 1.85
CA ALA A 31 -9.88 16.10 2.30
C ALA A 31 -9.65 16.06 3.83
N THR A 32 -9.50 17.23 4.44
CA THR A 32 -9.40 17.43 5.88
C THR A 32 -10.38 18.52 6.33
N PRO A 33 -11.67 18.18 6.59
CA PRO A 33 -12.70 19.15 7.01
C PRO A 33 -12.35 19.91 8.31
N PHE A 34 -11.28 19.53 8.98
CA PHE A 34 -10.80 20.13 10.24
C PHE A 34 -9.58 21.04 10.05
N SER A 35 -9.04 21.20 8.83
CA SER A 35 -7.86 22.02 8.55
C SER A 35 -8.05 23.52 8.79
N HIS A 36 -9.31 23.97 8.90
CA HIS A 36 -9.65 25.38 9.11
C HIS A 36 -10.09 25.71 10.53
N ALA A 37 -10.09 24.75 11.44
CA ALA A 37 -10.42 25.03 12.85
C ALA A 37 -9.24 25.73 13.51
N PRO A 38 -9.45 26.80 14.30
CA PRO A 38 -8.36 27.46 15.01
C PRO A 38 -7.75 26.52 16.05
N CYS A 39 -6.43 26.39 16.04
CA CYS A 39 -5.67 25.47 16.88
C CYS A 39 -5.68 25.81 18.36
N SER A 40 -5.87 27.09 18.69
CA SER A 40 -5.85 27.58 20.06
C SER A 40 -6.54 28.94 20.12
N VAL A 41 -7.11 29.28 21.26
CA VAL A 41 -7.61 30.65 21.51
C VAL A 41 -6.52 31.70 21.51
N LEU A 42 -5.27 31.27 21.66
CA LEU A 42 -4.09 32.14 21.68
C LEU A 42 -3.37 32.19 20.32
N SER A 43 -3.74 31.34 19.39
CA SER A 43 -3.15 31.27 18.06
C SER A 43 -4.16 31.74 17.02
N HIS A 44 -3.85 32.81 16.30
CA HIS A 44 -4.66 33.31 15.19
C HIS A 44 -4.38 32.57 13.87
N HIS A 45 -3.53 31.55 13.90
CA HIS A 45 -3.20 30.76 12.73
C HIS A 45 -4.06 29.50 12.67
N PRO A 46 -4.50 29.06 11.48
CA PRO A 46 -5.17 27.77 11.34
C PRO A 46 -4.25 26.66 11.84
N CYS A 47 -4.86 25.62 12.41
CA CYS A 47 -4.12 24.41 12.79
C CYS A 47 -3.36 23.88 11.60
N THR A 48 -2.05 23.89 11.69
CA THR A 48 -1.30 22.91 10.91
C THR A 48 -1.59 21.54 11.54
N PRO A 49 -2.02 20.55 10.77
CA PRO A 49 -2.46 19.26 11.28
C PRO A 49 -1.38 18.47 12.06
N THR A 50 -0.16 18.98 12.10
CA THR A 50 1.01 18.39 12.78
C THR A 50 0.98 18.53 14.31
N PHE A 51 0.11 19.35 14.90
CA PHE A 51 0.13 19.57 16.35
C PHE A 51 -1.23 19.29 17.00
N CYS A 52 -1.39 18.07 17.49
CA CYS A 52 -2.47 17.75 18.42
C CYS A 52 -2.11 18.26 19.80
N SER A 53 -2.81 19.29 20.24
CA SER A 53 -2.71 19.83 21.59
C SER A 53 -4.06 19.76 22.27
N VAL A 54 -4.07 19.50 23.57
CA VAL A 54 -5.29 19.56 24.41
C VAL A 54 -5.95 20.94 24.41
N PHE A 55 -5.22 21.97 23.97
CA PHE A 55 -5.71 23.33 23.83
C PHE A 55 -6.35 23.63 22.48
N ASN A 56 -6.34 22.69 21.54
CA ASN A 56 -6.99 22.87 20.25
C ASN A 56 -8.50 22.71 20.37
N ARG A 57 -9.25 23.64 19.80
CA ARG A 57 -10.70 23.57 19.75
C ARG A 57 -11.17 22.67 18.60
N GLY A 58 -10.96 21.41 18.65
CA GLY A 58 -11.44 20.47 17.66
C GLY A 58 -10.61 19.20 17.66
N PRO A 59 -11.09 18.14 17.04
CA PRO A 59 -10.30 16.95 16.87
C PRO A 59 -9.13 17.27 15.95
N CYS A 60 -7.95 17.55 16.53
CA CYS A 60 -6.71 17.45 15.79
C CYS A 60 -6.50 15.97 15.48
N ILE A 61 -6.88 15.58 14.30
CA ILE A 61 -6.29 14.36 13.75
C ILE A 61 -4.87 14.77 13.37
N PRO A 62 -3.84 14.23 14.02
CA PRO A 62 -2.50 14.47 13.55
C PRO A 62 -2.49 14.07 12.09
N GLU A 63 -2.22 14.99 11.20
CA GLU A 63 -1.57 14.62 9.96
C GLU A 63 -0.24 14.07 10.41
N ILE A 64 -0.29 12.82 10.74
CA ILE A 64 0.89 12.05 10.95
C ILE A 64 1.45 11.97 9.54
N ASP A 65 2.28 12.94 9.22
CA ASP A 65 3.26 12.81 8.17
C ASP A 65 4.18 11.69 8.67
N TYR A 66 3.63 10.50 8.49
CA TYR A 66 4.39 9.29 8.69
C TYR A 66 5.31 9.17 7.47
N PRO A 67 6.57 9.48 7.61
CA PRO A 67 7.55 8.66 6.91
C PRO A 67 7.39 7.18 7.31
N TYR A 68 6.60 6.92 8.35
CA TYR A 68 6.16 5.62 8.86
C TYR A 68 4.93 5.05 8.17
N GLY A 69 4.22 5.82 7.37
CA GLY A 69 3.10 5.37 6.56
C GLY A 69 3.52 4.92 5.20
N GLU A 70 4.78 5.04 4.84
CA GLU A 70 5.29 4.34 3.69
C GLU A 70 4.96 2.87 3.89
N ASN A 71 4.07 2.40 3.04
CA ASN A 71 3.69 1.01 2.98
C ASN A 71 4.98 0.19 3.00
N LEU A 72 5.18 -0.63 4.01
CA LEU A 72 6.28 -1.56 4.03
C LEU A 72 6.10 -2.50 2.84
N GLN A 73 6.77 -2.19 1.75
CA GLN A 73 6.68 -2.93 0.50
C GLN A 73 7.98 -3.66 0.25
N LEU A 74 7.86 -4.93 -0.08
CA LEU A 74 8.99 -5.80 -0.38
C LEU A 74 8.71 -6.53 -1.69
N THR A 75 9.70 -6.58 -2.57
CA THR A 75 9.70 -7.50 -3.71
C THR A 75 10.68 -8.64 -3.42
N ILE A 76 10.24 -9.86 -3.67
CA ILE A 76 11.01 -11.09 -3.53
C ILE A 76 11.03 -11.77 -4.90
N ASP A 77 12.19 -11.81 -5.50
CA ASP A 77 12.43 -12.56 -6.71
C ASP A 77 12.81 -14.00 -6.38
N THR A 78 12.32 -14.96 -7.15
CA THR A 78 12.65 -16.37 -6.96
C THR A 78 14.12 -16.63 -7.24
N VAL A 79 14.67 -15.98 -8.26
CA VAL A 79 16.11 -15.96 -8.53
C VAL A 79 16.61 -14.57 -8.14
N PRO A 80 17.42 -14.45 -7.07
CA PRO A 80 17.95 -13.16 -6.64
C PRO A 80 18.75 -12.49 -7.76
N PRO A 81 18.59 -11.17 -7.99
CA PRO A 81 19.49 -10.42 -8.86
C PRO A 81 20.94 -10.55 -8.34
N HIS A 82 21.90 -10.65 -9.26
CA HIS A 82 23.31 -10.84 -8.91
C HIS A 82 23.82 -9.79 -7.89
N ASP A 83 23.46 -8.53 -8.10
CA ASP A 83 23.89 -7.42 -7.24
C ASP A 83 23.19 -7.40 -5.88
N ASP A 84 22.07 -8.12 -5.74
CA ASP A 84 21.23 -8.16 -4.55
C ASP A 84 21.32 -9.49 -3.78
N ALA A 85 22.16 -10.41 -4.19
CA ALA A 85 22.27 -11.74 -3.57
C ALA A 85 22.51 -11.67 -2.04
N ALA A 86 23.27 -10.69 -1.58
CA ALA A 86 23.53 -10.48 -0.14
C ALA A 86 22.24 -10.13 0.64
N LYS A 87 21.24 -9.54 0.01
CA LYS A 87 19.95 -9.19 0.63
C LYS A 87 19.04 -10.40 0.86
N TYR A 88 19.41 -11.57 0.34
CA TYR A 88 18.68 -12.83 0.48
C TYR A 88 19.32 -13.76 1.53
N VAL A 89 20.39 -13.32 2.19
CA VAL A 89 21.02 -14.06 3.27
C VAL A 89 20.24 -13.81 4.56
N LYS A 90 19.87 -14.89 5.25
CA LYS A 90 19.17 -14.80 6.53
C LYS A 90 20.08 -14.16 7.58
N PRO A 91 19.64 -13.12 8.32
CA PRO A 91 20.38 -12.60 9.46
C PRO A 91 20.61 -13.66 10.53
N ASP A 92 21.77 -13.66 11.16
CA ASP A 92 22.19 -14.57 12.23
C ASP A 92 21.93 -14.00 13.64
N HIS A 93 21.33 -12.83 13.73
CA HIS A 93 21.01 -12.09 14.94
C HIS A 93 19.51 -11.77 15.04
N ASP A 94 19.08 -11.27 16.19
CA ASP A 94 17.72 -10.75 16.35
C ASP A 94 17.52 -9.54 15.44
N LEU A 95 16.39 -9.51 14.73
CA LEU A 95 16.12 -8.51 13.71
C LEU A 95 15.88 -7.14 14.37
N ASP A 96 16.70 -6.16 14.01
CA ASP A 96 16.66 -4.83 14.60
C ASP A 96 16.25 -3.74 13.58
N THR A 97 16.44 -3.99 12.31
CA THR A 97 16.15 -3.06 11.22
C THR A 97 15.12 -3.60 10.23
N ILE A 98 14.51 -2.70 9.46
CA ILE A 98 13.65 -3.09 8.32
C ILE A 98 14.46 -3.87 7.28
N GLY A 99 15.75 -3.56 7.12
CA GLY A 99 16.66 -4.30 6.24
C GLY A 99 16.76 -5.76 6.66
N ASP A 100 16.96 -6.03 7.96
CA ASP A 100 17.03 -7.39 8.51
C ASP A 100 15.71 -8.13 8.32
N LEU A 101 14.58 -7.45 8.59
CA LEU A 101 13.26 -8.01 8.33
C LEU A 101 13.12 -8.46 6.87
N PHE A 102 13.50 -7.59 5.94
CA PHE A 102 13.37 -7.89 4.51
C PHE A 102 14.34 -9.01 4.07
N ALA A 103 15.55 -9.05 4.61
CA ALA A 103 16.49 -10.15 4.37
C ALA A 103 15.93 -11.48 4.90
N ALA A 104 15.42 -11.49 6.13
CA ALA A 104 14.77 -12.65 6.71
C ALA A 104 13.60 -13.15 5.85
N LEU A 105 12.69 -12.25 5.43
CA LEU A 105 11.54 -12.62 4.60
C LEU A 105 11.94 -13.14 3.22
N ARG A 106 12.98 -12.56 2.60
CA ARG A 106 13.52 -13.07 1.32
C ARG A 106 14.10 -14.46 1.46
N SER A 107 14.86 -14.70 2.53
CA SER A 107 15.49 -16.01 2.78
C SER A 107 14.49 -17.14 3.04
N CYS A 108 13.26 -16.80 3.42
CA CYS A 108 12.21 -17.78 3.68
C CYS A 108 11.51 -18.28 2.43
N TRP A 109 11.64 -17.57 1.32
CA TRP A 109 10.88 -17.87 0.12
C TRP A 109 11.27 -19.21 -0.49
N THR A 110 10.31 -20.12 -0.56
CA THR A 110 10.41 -21.40 -1.27
C THR A 110 9.35 -21.43 -2.37
N PRO A 111 9.74 -21.27 -3.63
CA PRO A 111 8.79 -21.23 -4.73
C PRO A 111 8.15 -22.60 -4.96
N PRO A 112 6.98 -22.65 -5.62
CA PRO A 112 6.39 -23.91 -6.04
C PRO A 112 7.33 -24.66 -6.99
N PRO A 113 7.21 -26.02 -7.08
CA PRO A 113 7.98 -26.82 -8.01
C PRO A 113 7.83 -26.34 -9.45
N ALA A 114 8.86 -26.55 -10.27
CA ALA A 114 8.92 -26.02 -11.64
C ALA A 114 7.80 -26.55 -12.56
N ASP A 115 7.33 -27.75 -12.32
CA ASP A 115 6.24 -28.41 -13.05
C ASP A 115 4.85 -27.81 -12.80
N THR A 116 4.67 -27.18 -11.63
CA THR A 116 3.42 -26.52 -11.23
C THR A 116 3.52 -24.99 -11.27
N ALA A 117 4.68 -24.46 -11.66
CA ALA A 117 4.94 -23.04 -11.68
C ALA A 117 4.76 -22.44 -13.08
N ARG A 118 4.68 -21.11 -13.14
CA ARG A 118 4.61 -20.35 -14.39
C ARG A 118 5.63 -19.23 -14.39
N ALA A 119 6.48 -19.18 -15.42
CA ALA A 119 7.42 -18.08 -15.63
C ALA A 119 6.71 -16.72 -15.64
N GLY A 120 7.27 -15.73 -14.96
CA GLY A 120 6.72 -14.40 -14.88
C GLY A 120 5.48 -14.26 -13.98
N MET A 121 5.10 -15.32 -13.25
CA MET A 121 4.02 -15.21 -12.28
C MET A 121 4.37 -14.23 -11.16
N GLN A 122 3.47 -13.31 -10.89
CA GLN A 122 3.58 -12.38 -9.78
C GLN A 122 2.36 -12.53 -8.87
N MET A 123 2.61 -12.53 -7.57
CA MET A 123 1.56 -12.54 -6.57
C MET A 123 1.92 -11.59 -5.43
N SER A 124 0.99 -10.75 -5.06
CA SER A 124 1.17 -9.88 -3.89
C SER A 124 0.27 -10.33 -2.77
N VAL A 125 0.83 -10.36 -1.57
CA VAL A 125 0.10 -10.64 -0.34
C VAL A 125 0.30 -9.52 0.66
N ARG A 126 -0.64 -9.39 1.60
CA ARG A 126 -0.60 -8.40 2.67
C ARG A 126 -0.92 -9.07 4.00
N PHE A 127 -0.13 -8.77 5.01
CA PHE A 127 -0.32 -9.25 6.38
C PHE A 127 0.34 -8.28 7.37
N SER A 128 0.24 -8.57 8.66
CA SER A 128 0.87 -7.78 9.74
C SER A 128 1.50 -8.70 10.77
N PHE A 129 2.47 -8.19 11.52
CA PHE A 129 3.08 -8.91 12.63
C PHE A 129 2.52 -8.48 13.98
N LYS A 130 2.52 -9.41 14.92
CA LYS A 130 2.49 -9.11 16.35
C LYS A 130 3.87 -8.63 16.79
N ARG A 131 3.95 -8.00 17.95
CA ARG A 131 5.24 -7.61 18.55
C ARG A 131 6.17 -8.80 18.78
N SER A 132 5.62 -10.00 18.97
CA SER A 132 6.36 -11.24 19.17
C SER A 132 7.02 -11.80 17.90
N GLY A 133 6.80 -11.21 16.73
CA GLY A 133 7.26 -11.74 15.46
C GLY A 133 6.35 -12.77 14.80
N GLU A 134 5.23 -13.09 15.44
CA GLU A 134 4.19 -13.94 14.84
C GLU A 134 3.32 -13.13 13.87
N MET A 135 2.76 -13.78 12.86
CA MET A 135 1.74 -13.14 12.02
C MET A 135 0.43 -12.92 12.79
N MET A 136 -0.27 -11.81 12.54
CA MET A 136 -1.58 -11.53 13.12
C MET A 136 -2.73 -12.31 12.49
N GLY A 137 -2.46 -13.04 11.43
CA GLY A 137 -3.41 -13.87 10.69
C GLY A 137 -2.82 -14.29 9.35
N PRO A 138 -3.54 -15.10 8.58
CA PRO A 138 -3.04 -15.60 7.31
C PRO A 138 -2.86 -14.43 6.30
N PRO A 139 -1.85 -14.49 5.45
CA PRO A 139 -1.62 -13.52 4.39
C PRO A 139 -2.83 -13.44 3.45
N ARG A 140 -3.23 -12.22 3.11
CA ARG A 140 -4.31 -11.97 2.15
C ARG A 140 -3.71 -11.63 0.79
N MET A 141 -4.12 -12.37 -0.24
CA MET A 141 -3.76 -12.05 -1.61
C MET A 141 -4.39 -10.71 -2.03
N THR A 142 -3.57 -9.80 -2.54
CA THR A 142 -4.00 -8.48 -3.03
C THR A 142 -3.86 -8.33 -4.54
N PHE A 143 -2.99 -9.14 -5.16
CA PHE A 143 -2.76 -9.13 -6.59
C PHE A 143 -2.28 -10.52 -7.05
N ALA A 144 -2.65 -10.89 -8.26
CA ALA A 144 -2.06 -12.01 -9.01
C ALA A 144 -1.97 -11.62 -10.48
N THR A 145 -0.98 -12.15 -11.19
CA THR A 145 -0.80 -11.94 -12.64
C THR A 145 -2.10 -12.20 -13.38
N GLU A 146 -2.46 -11.29 -14.26
CA GLU A 146 -3.65 -11.40 -15.10
C GLU A 146 -3.62 -12.69 -15.93
N GLY A 147 -4.76 -13.34 -16.10
CA GLY A 147 -4.87 -14.61 -16.80
C GLY A 147 -4.31 -15.83 -16.05
N ALA A 148 -3.89 -15.70 -14.78
CA ALA A 148 -3.55 -16.84 -13.95
C ALA A 148 -4.82 -17.62 -13.57
N SER A 149 -4.81 -18.95 -13.77
CA SER A 149 -5.92 -19.83 -13.38
C SER A 149 -6.12 -19.85 -11.86
N ALA A 150 -7.30 -20.27 -11.41
CA ALA A 150 -7.59 -20.41 -9.98
C ALA A 150 -6.62 -21.39 -9.30
N ASP A 151 -6.31 -22.50 -9.96
CA ASP A 151 -5.41 -23.53 -9.44
C ASP A 151 -3.97 -23.02 -9.32
N LEU A 152 -3.51 -22.27 -10.34
CA LEU A 152 -2.18 -21.67 -10.30
C LEU A 152 -2.07 -20.65 -9.15
N ARG A 153 -3.08 -19.82 -8.95
CA ARG A 153 -3.13 -18.88 -7.82
C ARG A 153 -3.13 -19.59 -6.48
N ALA A 154 -3.91 -20.69 -6.36
CA ALA A 154 -3.93 -21.50 -5.15
C ALA A 154 -2.58 -22.15 -4.86
N THR A 155 -1.87 -22.65 -5.89
CA THR A 155 -0.52 -23.22 -5.79
C THR A 155 0.48 -22.21 -5.23
N TYR A 156 0.53 -21.01 -5.80
CA TYR A 156 1.43 -19.96 -5.31
C TYR A 156 1.06 -19.48 -3.91
N LEU A 157 -0.23 -19.29 -3.62
CA LEU A 157 -0.65 -18.87 -2.30
C LEU A 157 -0.31 -19.93 -1.22
N LYS A 158 -0.44 -21.21 -1.56
CA LYS A 158 -0.02 -22.31 -0.69
C LYS A 158 1.49 -22.28 -0.44
N ALA A 159 2.31 -22.07 -1.48
CA ALA A 159 3.75 -21.96 -1.34
C ALA A 159 4.17 -20.76 -0.48
N ILE A 160 3.51 -19.60 -0.67
CA ILE A 160 3.74 -18.40 0.13
C ILE A 160 3.40 -18.65 1.61
N ASN A 161 2.23 -19.22 1.89
CA ASN A 161 1.83 -19.53 3.26
C ASN A 161 2.83 -20.49 3.91
N ALA A 162 3.17 -21.59 3.24
CA ALA A 162 4.13 -22.57 3.77
C ALA A 162 5.52 -21.94 4.03
N SER A 163 5.99 -21.07 3.13
CA SER A 163 7.26 -20.35 3.31
C SER A 163 7.24 -19.41 4.52
N LEU A 164 6.17 -18.66 4.68
CA LEU A 164 6.01 -17.76 5.83
C LEU A 164 5.86 -18.55 7.13
N ASP A 165 5.05 -19.60 7.16
CA ASP A 165 4.84 -20.43 8.36
C ASP A 165 6.14 -21.10 8.82
N ALA A 166 6.97 -21.57 7.88
CA ALA A 166 8.28 -22.16 8.19
C ALA A 166 9.29 -21.16 8.78
N CYS A 167 9.07 -19.87 8.55
CA CYS A 167 9.92 -18.79 9.07
C CYS A 167 9.46 -18.22 10.40
N MET A 168 8.21 -18.41 10.76
CA MET A 168 7.63 -17.80 11.96
C MET A 168 7.88 -18.64 13.21
N PRO A 169 7.99 -17.99 14.39
CA PRO A 169 8.07 -16.54 14.59
C PRO A 169 9.42 -15.95 14.23
N LEU A 170 9.42 -14.72 13.70
CA LEU A 170 10.64 -13.95 13.51
C LEU A 170 11.12 -13.39 14.85
N LYS A 171 12.42 -13.45 15.09
CA LYS A 171 13.02 -12.90 16.33
C LYS A 171 13.25 -11.40 16.17
N PHE A 172 12.35 -10.58 16.71
CA PHE A 172 12.48 -9.13 16.70
C PHE A 172 13.15 -8.64 17.98
N THR A 173 13.97 -7.59 17.86
CA THR A 173 14.30 -6.76 19.02
C THR A 173 13.05 -6.04 19.54
N GLY A 174 13.07 -5.61 20.79
CA GLY A 174 11.95 -4.88 21.40
C GLY A 174 11.59 -3.60 20.63
N GLY A 175 12.59 -2.93 20.03
CA GLY A 175 12.44 -1.74 19.21
C GLY A 175 11.71 -2.03 17.90
N LEU A 176 12.23 -2.97 17.11
CA LEU A 176 11.63 -3.36 15.82
C LEU A 176 10.24 -3.94 16.02
N GLY A 177 10.06 -4.86 16.97
CA GLY A 177 8.76 -5.46 17.25
C GLY A 177 7.70 -4.44 17.67
N GLY A 178 8.10 -3.41 18.43
CA GLY A 178 7.22 -2.31 18.81
C GLY A 178 6.80 -1.45 17.61
N SER A 179 7.72 -1.17 16.70
CA SER A 179 7.48 -0.33 15.53
C SER A 179 6.69 -1.04 14.43
N LEU A 180 6.75 -2.37 14.36
CA LEU A 180 6.08 -3.18 13.33
C LEU A 180 4.70 -3.68 13.74
N ALA A 181 4.41 -3.78 15.03
CA ALA A 181 3.19 -4.39 15.54
C ALA A 181 1.93 -3.76 14.92
N GLY A 182 1.12 -4.59 14.24
CA GLY A 182 -0.12 -4.18 13.59
C GLY A 182 0.07 -3.45 12.25
N ARG A 183 1.29 -3.08 11.87
CA ARG A 183 1.51 -2.39 10.60
C ARG A 183 1.41 -3.36 9.42
N PRO A 184 0.70 -2.98 8.35
CA PRO A 184 0.57 -3.82 7.18
C PRO A 184 1.88 -3.85 6.38
N ILE A 185 2.27 -5.04 5.98
CA ILE A 185 3.40 -5.30 5.08
C ILE A 185 2.82 -5.89 3.80
N ALA A 186 3.23 -5.37 2.67
CA ALA A 186 2.88 -5.88 1.35
C ALA A 186 4.11 -6.53 0.73
N ILE A 187 4.00 -7.79 0.35
CA ILE A 187 5.08 -8.51 -0.33
C ILE A 187 4.62 -8.90 -1.72
N ARG A 188 5.42 -8.57 -2.71
CA ARG A 188 5.29 -9.06 -4.08
C ARG A 188 6.29 -10.17 -4.32
N TYR A 189 5.80 -11.36 -4.57
CA TYR A 189 6.58 -12.50 -5.03
C TYR A 189 6.61 -12.51 -6.54
N VAL A 190 7.79 -12.66 -7.13
CA VAL A 190 8.00 -12.68 -8.57
C VAL A 190 8.72 -13.98 -8.93
N ASP A 191 8.09 -14.80 -9.74
CA ASP A 191 8.74 -15.99 -10.29
C ASP A 191 9.44 -15.63 -11.60
N ASN A 192 10.71 -15.26 -11.46
CA ASN A 192 11.59 -14.87 -12.57
C ASN A 192 12.45 -16.04 -13.07
N ARG A 193 12.10 -17.28 -12.71
CA ARG A 193 12.78 -18.46 -13.24
C ARG A 193 12.49 -18.63 -14.74
N GLU A 194 13.45 -19.12 -15.48
CA GLU A 194 13.27 -19.55 -16.87
C GLU A 194 12.57 -20.92 -16.90
N LEU A 195 11.25 -20.91 -16.70
CA LEU A 195 10.41 -22.11 -16.74
C LEU A 195 9.94 -22.30 -18.20
N GLY A 196 10.37 -23.34 -18.87
CA GLY A 196 9.84 -23.68 -20.19
C GLY A 196 10.84 -23.98 -21.30
N LYS A 197 12.14 -23.91 -21.06
CA LYS A 197 13.14 -24.39 -22.03
C LYS A 197 13.53 -25.88 -21.87
N ALA A 198 12.92 -26.58 -20.91
CA ALA A 198 13.29 -27.96 -20.57
C ALA A 198 12.53 -29.04 -21.36
N ALA A 199 11.66 -28.69 -22.29
CA ALA A 199 10.82 -29.67 -23.02
C ALA A 199 11.06 -29.74 -24.54
N GLU A 200 12.08 -29.09 -25.08
CA GLU A 200 12.50 -29.33 -26.47
C GLU A 200 13.83 -30.11 -26.48
N LYS A 201 13.68 -31.39 -26.19
CA LYS A 201 14.75 -32.36 -26.45
C LYS A 201 14.56 -32.87 -27.89
N PRO A 202 15.59 -32.83 -28.72
CA PRO A 202 15.55 -33.26 -30.11
C PRO A 202 15.21 -34.73 -30.30
#